data_92c899536be773e7eace6685a10e7b08
#
_entry.id   92c899536be773e7eace6685a10e7b08
#
_cell.length_a   1.000
_cell.length_b   1.000
_cell.length_c   1.000
_cell.angle_alpha   90.00
_cell.angle_beta   90.00
_cell.angle_gamma   90.00
#
_symmetry.space_group_name_H-M   'P 1'
#
loop_
_entity.id
_entity.type
_entity.pdbx_description
1 polymer ?
#
loop_
_entity_poly.entity_id
_entity_poly.type
_entity_poly.pdbx_seq_one_letter_code
_entity_poly.pdbx_strand_id
1 'polypeptide(L)'
;MKRFDMGLLLAVCFATAPGGAVCAQEGRFHYTGQGAISCEVFGAARRVSPAIEDRLLDWAEGYASGINAARPKGYFDLKTKEPDEMKLYLRRYCETHPKALYSVAVWEYVHSLPLTELPPDESFPKR
;
A
#
# COMPACT_ATOMS: atom_id res chain seq x y z
N MET A 1 -45.99 -44.06 0.50
CA MET A 1 -45.05 -43.84 1.63
C MET A 1 -43.67 -44.19 1.16
N LYS A 2 -42.86 -43.19 0.79
CA LYS A 2 -41.45 -43.37 0.45
C LYS A 2 -40.64 -42.59 1.47
N ARG A 3 -39.86 -43.32 2.26
CA ARG A 3 -38.94 -42.78 3.26
C ARG A 3 -37.72 -42.25 2.51
N PHE A 4 -37.40 -40.98 2.70
CA PHE A 4 -36.12 -40.36 2.29
C PHE A 4 -35.12 -40.58 3.42
N ASP A 5 -34.14 -41.42 3.13
CA ASP A 5 -32.94 -41.55 3.97
C ASP A 5 -32.06 -40.32 3.79
N MET A 6 -31.94 -39.58 4.87
CA MET A 6 -31.08 -38.42 4.95
C MET A 6 -29.66 -38.88 5.30
N GLY A 7 -28.86 -39.05 4.25
CA GLY A 7 -27.44 -39.42 4.37
C GLY A 7 -26.66 -38.35 5.09
N LEU A 8 -26.19 -38.70 6.26
CA LEU A 8 -25.30 -37.90 7.10
C LEU A 8 -23.90 -37.85 6.45
N LEU A 9 -23.57 -36.74 5.75
CA LEU A 9 -22.24 -36.46 5.27
C LEU A 9 -21.37 -36.02 6.43
N LEU A 10 -20.58 -36.94 6.96
CA LEU A 10 -19.50 -36.70 7.89
C LEU A 10 -18.37 -35.96 7.14
N ALA A 11 -18.24 -34.67 7.38
CA ALA A 11 -17.08 -33.91 6.99
C ALA A 11 -15.90 -34.32 7.87
N VAL A 12 -15.00 -35.13 7.33
CA VAL A 12 -13.74 -35.49 7.97
C VAL A 12 -12.76 -34.30 7.80
N CYS A 13 -12.61 -33.49 8.84
CA CYS A 13 -11.51 -32.55 8.94
C CYS A 13 -10.21 -33.28 9.16
N PHE A 14 -9.38 -33.41 8.15
CA PHE A 14 -8.00 -33.85 8.30
C PHE A 14 -7.18 -32.73 8.97
N ALA A 15 -6.95 -32.88 10.26
CA ALA A 15 -5.97 -32.11 10.99
C ALA A 15 -4.60 -32.79 10.85
N THR A 16 -3.76 -32.30 9.90
CA THR A 16 -2.36 -32.65 9.88
C THR A 16 -1.54 -31.45 9.44
N ALA A 17 -0.71 -31.03 10.34
CA ALA A 17 0.59 -30.36 10.25
C ALA A 17 0.66 -29.00 10.96
N PRO A 18 1.74 -28.77 11.75
CA PRO A 18 2.02 -27.50 12.40
C PRO A 18 2.71 -26.57 11.41
N GLY A 19 1.95 -26.01 10.56
CA GLY A 19 2.32 -24.90 9.68
C GLY A 19 1.18 -23.91 9.77
N GLY A 20 1.37 -22.88 10.62
CA GLY A 20 0.36 -21.84 10.77
C GLY A 20 -0.03 -21.31 9.42
N ALA A 21 -1.26 -21.60 8.98
CA ALA A 21 -1.91 -20.84 7.95
C ALA A 21 -2.00 -19.41 8.49
N VAL A 22 -1.02 -18.58 8.11
CA VAL A 22 -1.15 -17.15 8.21
C VAL A 22 -2.32 -16.84 7.28
N CYS A 23 -3.54 -16.77 7.82
CA CYS A 23 -4.61 -16.05 7.16
C CYS A 23 -4.06 -14.64 6.99
N ALA A 24 -3.52 -14.34 5.81
CA ALA A 24 -3.30 -12.99 5.38
C ALA A 24 -4.68 -12.33 5.50
N GLN A 25 -4.88 -11.64 6.60
CA GLN A 25 -5.99 -10.74 6.76
C GLN A 25 -5.72 -9.66 5.74
N GLU A 26 -6.29 -9.82 4.55
CA GLU A 26 -6.34 -8.75 3.56
C GLU A 26 -7.03 -7.59 4.25
N GLY A 27 -6.23 -6.72 4.85
CA GLY A 27 -6.68 -5.46 5.39
C GLY A 27 -7.37 -4.75 4.23
N ARG A 28 -8.69 -4.66 4.28
CA ARG A 28 -9.49 -3.95 3.28
C ARG A 28 -9.27 -2.47 3.45
N PHE A 29 -8.10 -1.99 3.08
CA PHE A 29 -7.89 -0.58 2.91
C PHE A 29 -8.48 -0.19 1.55
N HIS A 30 -9.52 0.63 1.60
CA HIS A 30 -10.09 1.19 0.39
C HIS A 30 -9.31 2.46 0.04
N TYR A 31 -8.48 2.35 -0.98
CA TYR A 31 -7.90 3.53 -1.60
C TYR A 31 -8.92 4.17 -2.54
N THR A 32 -9.04 5.49 -2.47
CA THR A 32 -9.90 6.27 -3.36
C THR A 32 -9.07 7.20 -4.23
N GLY A 33 -9.64 7.59 -5.38
CA GLY A 33 -8.97 8.51 -6.28
C GLY A 33 -7.75 7.90 -6.98
N GLN A 34 -6.72 8.71 -7.13
CA GLN A 34 -5.55 8.36 -7.97
C GLN A 34 -4.71 7.22 -7.42
N GLY A 35 -4.72 6.98 -6.11
CA GLY A 35 -3.98 5.87 -5.50
C GLY A 35 -4.56 4.49 -5.80
N ALA A 36 -5.81 4.41 -6.25
CA ALA A 36 -6.49 3.17 -6.58
C ALA A 36 -6.21 2.66 -8.01
N ILE A 37 -5.49 3.43 -8.83
CA ILE A 37 -5.10 2.99 -10.18
C ILE A 37 -4.02 1.92 -10.10
N SER A 38 -3.95 1.04 -11.10
CA SER A 38 -2.83 0.12 -11.24
C SER A 38 -1.57 0.82 -11.78
N CYS A 39 -0.42 0.26 -11.50
CA CYS A 39 0.85 0.69 -12.07
C CYS A 39 0.85 0.68 -13.62
N GLU A 40 0.13 -0.26 -14.24
CA GLU A 40 -0.06 -0.28 -15.69
C GLU A 40 -0.79 0.98 -16.18
N VAL A 41 -1.87 1.38 -15.50
CA VAL A 41 -2.62 2.60 -15.81
C VAL A 41 -1.75 3.84 -15.58
N PHE A 42 -0.98 3.89 -14.50
CA PHE A 42 0.00 4.95 -14.26
C PHE A 42 1.00 5.04 -15.42
N GLY A 43 1.58 3.91 -15.83
CA GLY A 43 2.55 3.85 -16.92
C GLY A 43 1.96 4.31 -18.26
N ALA A 44 0.70 4.00 -18.56
CA ALA A 44 0.00 4.48 -19.74
C ALA A 44 -0.27 5.99 -19.67
N ALA A 45 -0.78 6.48 -18.54
CA ALA A 45 -1.15 7.87 -18.33
C ALA A 45 0.04 8.84 -18.48
N ARG A 46 1.20 8.50 -17.87
CA ARG A 46 2.41 9.34 -17.96
C ARG A 46 2.98 9.45 -19.37
N ARG A 47 2.77 8.43 -20.22
CA ARG A 47 3.19 8.49 -21.63
C ARG A 47 2.31 9.42 -22.47
N VAL A 48 1.07 9.63 -22.05
CA VAL A 48 0.14 10.53 -22.76
C VAL A 48 0.44 11.99 -22.42
N SER A 49 0.71 12.30 -21.16
CA SER A 49 0.97 13.68 -20.73
C SER A 49 1.81 13.75 -19.46
N PRO A 50 2.91 14.52 -19.47
CA PRO A 50 3.68 14.80 -18.25
C PRO A 50 2.83 15.44 -17.14
N ALA A 51 1.88 16.30 -17.47
CA ALA A 51 1.00 16.94 -16.50
C ALA A 51 0.10 15.93 -15.74
N ILE A 52 -0.19 14.76 -16.32
CA ILE A 52 -0.90 13.69 -15.61
C ILE A 52 0.03 13.07 -14.58
N GLU A 53 1.28 12.84 -14.94
CA GLU A 53 2.28 12.32 -14.01
C GLU A 53 2.51 13.25 -12.82
N ASP A 54 2.61 14.55 -13.06
CA ASP A 54 2.78 15.55 -12.00
C ASP A 54 1.60 15.53 -11.00
N ARG A 55 0.36 15.45 -11.49
CA ARG A 55 -0.82 15.32 -10.61
C ARG A 55 -0.83 14.01 -9.80
N LEU A 56 -0.31 12.94 -10.38
CA LEU A 56 -0.17 11.67 -9.66
C LEU A 56 0.92 11.77 -8.60
N LEU A 57 1.98 12.53 -8.89
CA LEU A 57 3.03 12.81 -7.92
C LEU A 57 2.53 13.67 -6.75
N ASP A 58 1.74 14.74 -7.03
CA ASP A 58 1.10 15.55 -5.98
C ASP A 58 0.25 14.68 -5.03
N TRP A 59 -0.49 13.72 -5.60
CA TRP A 59 -1.25 12.76 -4.79
C TRP A 59 -0.31 11.90 -3.93
N ALA A 60 0.78 11.41 -4.51
CA ALA A 60 1.76 10.56 -3.81
C ALA A 60 2.43 11.29 -2.65
N GLU A 61 2.78 12.56 -2.83
CA GLU A 61 3.35 13.43 -1.78
C GLU A 61 2.34 13.66 -0.64
N GLY A 62 1.08 13.90 -0.97
CA GLY A 62 0.01 14.02 0.01
C GLY A 62 -0.19 12.73 0.81
N TYR A 63 -0.16 11.57 0.15
CA TYR A 63 -0.25 10.27 0.80
C TYR A 63 0.95 10.00 1.70
N ALA A 64 2.17 10.27 1.23
CA ALA A 64 3.40 10.14 2.01
C ALA A 64 3.39 11.04 3.26
N SER A 65 2.91 12.28 3.12
CA SER A 65 2.71 13.20 4.24
C SER A 65 1.69 12.67 5.25
N GLY A 66 0.63 12.04 4.76
CA GLY A 66 -0.38 11.38 5.60
C GLY A 66 0.19 10.21 6.41
N ILE A 67 1.08 9.41 5.81
CA ILE A 67 1.80 8.34 6.52
C ILE A 67 2.60 8.93 7.68
N ASN A 68 3.36 10.01 7.45
CA ASN A 68 4.10 10.69 8.51
C ASN A 68 3.19 11.24 9.60
N ALA A 69 2.09 11.89 9.22
CA ALA A 69 1.14 12.46 10.18
C ALA A 69 0.46 11.41 11.07
N ALA A 70 0.34 10.17 10.60
CA ALA A 70 -0.23 9.07 11.37
C ALA A 70 0.78 8.41 12.33
N ARG A 71 2.06 8.75 12.28
CA ARG A 71 3.10 8.16 13.13
C ARG A 71 3.29 8.94 14.42
N PRO A 72 3.15 8.31 15.59
CA PRO A 72 3.23 9.02 16.86
C PRO A 72 4.66 9.32 17.33
N LYS A 73 5.67 8.59 16.84
CA LYS A 73 7.03 8.61 17.42
C LYS A 73 8.15 8.81 16.39
N GLY A 74 7.82 9.29 15.20
CA GLY A 74 8.86 9.48 14.19
C GLY A 74 8.27 9.83 12.84
N TYR A 75 9.13 10.13 11.90
CA TYR A 75 8.75 10.44 10.52
C TYR A 75 9.79 9.92 9.52
N PHE A 76 9.34 9.65 8.32
CA PHE A 76 10.24 9.44 7.19
C PHE A 76 10.64 10.79 6.62
N ASP A 77 11.93 11.02 6.43
CA ASP A 77 12.39 12.30 5.89
C ASP A 77 12.13 12.37 4.37
N LEU A 78 11.03 13.01 4.02
CA LEU A 78 10.62 13.23 2.63
C LEU A 78 11.40 14.36 1.94
N LYS A 79 12.17 15.17 2.68
CA LYS A 79 12.86 16.37 2.16
C LYS A 79 14.32 16.14 1.79
N THR A 80 14.93 15.06 2.28
CA THR A 80 16.37 14.79 2.07
C THR A 80 16.70 14.31 0.67
N LYS A 81 15.68 14.06 -0.15
CA LYS A 81 15.83 13.48 -1.47
C LYS A 81 15.58 14.51 -2.56
N GLU A 82 16.30 14.37 -3.67
CA GLU A 82 16.08 15.19 -4.86
C GLU A 82 14.60 15.13 -5.28
N PRO A 83 14.01 16.25 -5.74
CA PRO A 83 12.58 16.31 -6.07
C PRO A 83 12.11 15.22 -7.03
N ASP A 84 12.99 14.75 -7.90
CA ASP A 84 12.68 13.71 -8.89
C ASP A 84 12.88 12.28 -8.37
N GLU A 85 13.40 12.09 -7.16
CA GLU A 85 13.72 10.73 -6.68
C GLU A 85 12.47 9.88 -6.47
N MET A 86 11.44 10.41 -5.83
CA MET A 86 10.15 9.72 -5.70
C MET A 86 9.59 9.38 -7.08
N LYS A 87 9.61 10.33 -8.01
CA LYS A 87 9.14 10.15 -9.39
C LYS A 87 9.86 9.01 -10.10
N LEU A 88 11.19 8.98 -9.99
CA LEU A 88 12.02 7.93 -10.58
C LEU A 88 11.77 6.56 -9.93
N TYR A 89 11.61 6.53 -8.61
CA TYR A 89 11.29 5.30 -7.88
C TYR A 89 9.94 4.73 -8.34
N LEU A 90 8.90 5.56 -8.36
CA LEU A 90 7.55 5.16 -8.75
C LEU A 90 7.51 4.62 -10.19
N ARG A 91 8.25 5.25 -11.11
CA ARG A 91 8.40 4.75 -12.48
C ARG A 91 8.99 3.34 -12.50
N ARG A 92 10.13 3.13 -11.84
CA ARG A 92 10.82 1.83 -11.80
C ARG A 92 9.97 0.75 -11.14
N TYR A 93 9.37 1.08 -10.00
CA TYR A 93 8.50 0.15 -9.29
C TYR A 93 7.34 -0.29 -10.17
N CYS A 94 6.65 0.65 -10.78
CA CYS A 94 5.50 0.37 -11.63
C CYS A 94 5.87 -0.37 -12.93
N GLU A 95 7.05 -0.17 -13.48
CA GLU A 95 7.55 -0.92 -14.64
C GLU A 95 7.73 -2.40 -14.31
N THR A 96 8.15 -2.72 -13.10
CA THR A 96 8.37 -4.11 -12.65
C THR A 96 7.14 -4.75 -12.00
N HIS A 97 6.17 -3.95 -11.56
CA HIS A 97 4.95 -4.40 -10.87
C HIS A 97 3.67 -3.84 -11.50
N PRO A 98 3.37 -4.14 -12.77
CA PRO A 98 2.27 -3.49 -13.51
C PRO A 98 0.89 -3.71 -12.89
N LYS A 99 0.69 -4.81 -12.17
CA LYS A 99 -0.60 -5.13 -11.51
C LYS A 99 -0.73 -4.56 -10.11
N ALA A 100 0.35 -4.04 -9.51
CA ALA A 100 0.28 -3.42 -8.20
C ALA A 100 -0.52 -2.11 -8.27
N LEU A 101 -1.09 -1.69 -7.14
CA LEU A 101 -1.71 -0.38 -7.03
C LEU A 101 -0.64 0.71 -6.91
N TYR A 102 -0.91 1.88 -7.46
CA TYR A 102 -0.02 3.04 -7.36
C TYR A 102 0.24 3.43 -5.90
N SER A 103 -0.78 3.35 -5.04
CA SER A 103 -0.63 3.55 -3.59
C SER A 103 0.37 2.60 -2.93
N VAL A 104 0.47 1.36 -3.41
CA VAL A 104 1.47 0.40 -2.91
C VAL A 104 2.87 0.84 -3.31
N ALA A 105 3.06 1.32 -4.54
CA ALA A 105 4.36 1.85 -4.96
C ALA A 105 4.81 3.03 -4.08
N VAL A 106 3.90 3.93 -3.72
CA VAL A 106 4.19 5.06 -2.82
C VAL A 106 4.49 4.58 -1.41
N TRP A 107 3.74 3.60 -0.90
CA TRP A 107 4.00 2.97 0.39
C TRP A 107 5.41 2.37 0.47
N GLU A 108 5.81 1.61 -0.52
CA GLU A 108 7.14 1.00 -0.61
C GLU A 108 8.24 2.06 -0.66
N TYR A 109 8.04 3.14 -1.43
CA TYR A 109 8.98 4.26 -1.46
C TYR A 109 9.16 4.88 -0.08
N VAL A 110 8.07 5.24 0.60
CA VAL A 110 8.13 5.89 1.91
C VAL A 110 8.84 5.00 2.93
N HIS A 111 8.55 3.69 2.93
CA HIS A 111 9.17 2.75 3.86
C HIS A 111 10.63 2.39 3.51
N SER A 112 11.09 2.75 2.32
CA SER A 112 12.52 2.66 1.95
C SER A 112 13.36 3.84 2.48
N LEU A 113 12.70 4.91 2.96
CA LEU A 113 13.38 6.09 3.49
C LEU A 113 13.85 5.85 4.93
N PRO A 114 14.94 6.52 5.36
CA PRO A 114 15.36 6.48 6.76
C PRO A 114 14.25 6.99 7.68
N LEU A 115 14.05 6.27 8.78
CA LEU A 115 13.14 6.70 9.83
C LEU A 115 13.91 7.58 10.83
N THR A 116 13.43 8.80 11.04
CA THR A 116 13.91 9.70 12.08
C THR A 116 12.98 9.61 13.28
N GLU A 117 13.50 9.26 14.44
CA GLU A 117 12.74 9.26 15.69
C GLU A 117 12.58 10.69 16.23
N LEU A 118 11.39 11.03 16.70
CA LEU A 118 11.16 12.29 17.40
C LEU A 118 11.62 12.19 18.85
N PRO A 119 12.25 13.26 19.40
CA PRO A 119 12.48 13.36 20.83
C PRO A 119 11.17 13.16 21.62
N PRO A 120 11.23 12.63 22.86
CA PRO A 120 10.03 12.32 23.65
C PRO A 120 9.08 13.50 23.90
N ASP A 121 9.59 14.72 23.80
CA ASP A 121 8.88 15.98 24.04
C ASP A 121 8.33 16.64 22.78
N GLU A 122 8.79 16.22 21.59
CA GLU A 122 8.32 16.70 20.29
C GLU A 122 7.25 15.79 19.68
N SER A 123 6.23 15.43 20.44
CA SER A 123 5.07 14.79 19.83
C SER A 123 4.23 15.81 19.05
N PHE A 124 3.66 15.38 17.90
CA PHE A 124 2.69 16.21 17.19
C PHE A 124 1.66 16.80 18.16
N PRO A 125 1.25 18.08 18.00
CA PRO A 125 0.28 18.71 18.88
C PRO A 125 -0.97 17.82 18.95
N LYS A 126 -1.29 17.38 20.17
CA LYS A 126 -2.53 16.65 20.45
C LYS A 126 -3.69 17.60 20.10
N ARG A 127 -4.57 17.17 19.22
CA ARG A 127 -5.83 17.88 18.95
C ARG A 127 -6.73 17.85 20.17
#